data_e7a8dd5b559ddede837818bca68db738
#
_entry.id   e7a8dd5b559ddede837818bca68db738
#
_cell.length_a   1.000
_cell.length_b   1.000
_cell.length_c   1.000
_cell.angle_alpha   90.00
_cell.angle_beta   90.00
_cell.angle_gamma   90.00
#
_symmetry.space_group_name_H-M   'P 1'
#
loop_
_entity.id
_entity.type
_entity.pdbx_description
1 polymer ?
#
loop_
_entity_poly.entity_id
_entity_poly.type
_entity_poly.pdbx_seq_one_letter_code
_entity_poly.pdbx_strand_id
1 'polypeptide(L)'
;PHIPRTSPRSVGTNSVPIPSPRSTSFGTGSFGGRSLIHSSWNARASLNSHMSLRSNASGEDSISPPSAPHTPYGSPGMLSTSFDLAREGLLSGKAPQLSSGGNGGAYFLKGVDGKTAAVFKPADEEPFAPNNPRGHRSSQNGEGMRKGTRAGEGATREVAAYLLDHGGFAGVPATSLVNLTDGAEEDDGKLGSLQEYVENTAEAEEYGPSMFPTEEVHKITVLDIRLANTDRNAGNILCRSDEEGKIVALIPIDHGYALPHTLEDVCFEWEFWPQASIPYSDEIKEYISMLDADEDIEYLRENDIELKSSSERVLRVCTVLLKEAVKRNFTAANIASMLSRKMPNRKSDIEKIAAQAASTAVAEGRSERGLLVHKSPENGSFWNDLADDPIAEKRFDAQFKKLLDVYLDSYEPEE
;
A
#
# COMPACT_ATOMS: atom_id res chain seq x y z
N PRO A 1 16.99 50.63 -57.30
CA PRO A 1 17.85 49.51 -57.38
C PRO A 1 17.09 48.22 -56.95
N HIS A 2 16.95 47.35 -57.92
CA HIS A 2 16.24 46.09 -57.80
C HIS A 2 17.03 45.09 -57.00
N ILE A 3 16.34 44.35 -56.10
CA ILE A 3 16.82 43.16 -55.45
C ILE A 3 15.98 41.98 -56.01
N PRO A 4 16.56 40.92 -56.57
CA PRO A 4 15.81 39.76 -57.09
C PRO A 4 15.46 38.79 -55.98
N ARG A 5 14.23 38.33 -55.98
CA ARG A 5 13.73 37.21 -55.15
C ARG A 5 14.28 35.87 -55.67
N THR A 6 14.96 35.13 -54.82
CA THR A 6 15.30 33.72 -55.09
C THR A 6 14.31 32.82 -54.33
N SER A 7 13.67 31.94 -55.06
CA SER A 7 12.79 30.88 -54.57
C SER A 7 13.59 29.76 -53.87
N PRO A 8 13.04 29.09 -52.82
CA PRO A 8 13.73 27.98 -52.17
C PRO A 8 13.55 26.69 -52.95
N ARG A 9 14.68 25.98 -53.11
CA ARG A 9 14.76 24.64 -53.67
C ARG A 9 14.11 23.61 -52.70
N SER A 10 13.28 22.73 -53.27
CA SER A 10 12.74 21.53 -52.65
C SER A 10 13.87 20.56 -52.29
N VAL A 11 13.94 20.17 -51.01
CA VAL A 11 14.77 19.08 -50.51
C VAL A 11 13.91 17.81 -50.54
N GLY A 12 14.33 16.85 -51.38
CA GLY A 12 13.69 15.55 -51.51
C GLY A 12 13.91 14.70 -50.23
N THR A 13 12.82 14.20 -49.67
CA THR A 13 12.84 13.21 -48.60
C THR A 13 13.05 11.83 -49.20
N ASN A 14 14.23 11.26 -48.97
CA ASN A 14 14.48 9.83 -49.22
C ASN A 14 13.76 9.00 -48.12
N SER A 15 12.64 8.42 -48.47
CA SER A 15 11.99 7.38 -47.69
C SER A 15 12.66 6.03 -47.93
N VAL A 16 13.22 5.47 -46.87
CA VAL A 16 13.73 4.08 -46.83
C VAL A 16 12.52 3.15 -46.61
N PRO A 17 12.32 2.11 -47.42
CA PRO A 17 11.20 1.19 -47.24
C PRO A 17 11.47 0.21 -46.09
N ILE A 18 10.49 0.10 -45.17
CA ILE A 18 10.44 -0.92 -44.12
C ILE A 18 10.04 -2.25 -44.78
N PRO A 19 10.78 -3.36 -44.56
CA PRO A 19 10.40 -4.67 -45.08
C PRO A 19 9.23 -5.27 -44.26
N SER A 20 8.19 -5.69 -44.99
CA SER A 20 7.08 -6.47 -44.47
C SER A 20 7.55 -7.87 -44.02
N PRO A 21 6.99 -8.47 -42.94
CA PRO A 21 7.33 -9.82 -42.51
C PRO A 21 6.77 -10.85 -43.49
N ARG A 22 7.68 -11.69 -44.02
CA ARG A 22 7.31 -12.87 -44.82
C ARG A 22 6.60 -13.90 -43.93
N SER A 23 5.44 -14.32 -44.36
CA SER A 23 4.76 -15.52 -43.89
C SER A 23 5.58 -16.76 -44.29
N THR A 24 6.14 -17.44 -43.30
CA THR A 24 6.65 -18.82 -43.45
C THR A 24 5.64 -19.78 -42.84
N SER A 25 4.99 -20.52 -43.73
CA SER A 25 4.22 -21.70 -43.40
C SER A 25 5.17 -22.78 -42.89
N PHE A 26 5.03 -23.20 -41.63
CA PHE A 26 5.65 -24.43 -41.11
C PHE A 26 4.60 -25.49 -40.88
N GLY A 27 4.93 -26.68 -41.30
CA GLY A 27 4.12 -27.85 -41.41
C GLY A 27 3.57 -28.36 -40.04
N THR A 28 2.47 -29.03 -40.16
CA THR A 28 1.78 -29.80 -39.16
C THR A 28 2.66 -30.94 -38.62
N GLY A 29 3.28 -30.69 -37.47
CA GLY A 29 3.89 -31.72 -36.62
C GLY A 29 3.02 -31.89 -35.37
N SER A 30 2.32 -33.01 -35.34
CA SER A 30 1.57 -33.45 -34.16
C SER A 30 2.52 -33.66 -32.99
N PHE A 31 2.52 -32.77 -32.01
CA PHE A 31 3.05 -33.01 -30.68
C PHE A 31 1.93 -32.93 -29.65
N GLY A 32 1.75 -34.02 -28.90
CA GLY A 32 0.72 -34.17 -27.90
C GLY A 32 0.71 -33.03 -26.88
N GLY A 33 -0.37 -32.28 -26.91
CA GLY A 33 -0.64 -31.25 -25.94
C GLY A 33 -0.82 -31.86 -24.55
N ARG A 34 0.14 -31.66 -23.66
CA ARG A 34 -0.13 -31.70 -22.23
C ARG A 34 -0.95 -30.46 -21.92
N SER A 35 -2.25 -30.71 -21.71
CA SER A 35 -3.19 -29.78 -21.13
C SER A 35 -2.54 -29.09 -19.93
N LEU A 36 -2.50 -27.76 -20.01
CA LEU A 36 -2.24 -26.91 -18.86
C LEU A 36 -3.26 -27.28 -17.79
N ILE A 37 -2.75 -27.73 -16.67
CA ILE A 37 -3.49 -28.11 -15.48
C ILE A 37 -4.31 -26.90 -15.05
N HIS A 38 -5.60 -26.90 -15.40
CA HIS A 38 -6.59 -26.25 -14.58
C HIS A 38 -6.51 -26.96 -13.23
N SER A 39 -5.88 -26.34 -12.24
CA SER A 39 -6.01 -26.74 -10.86
C SER A 39 -7.50 -26.63 -10.53
N SER A 40 -8.18 -27.77 -10.58
CA SER A 40 -9.56 -27.87 -10.14
C SER A 40 -9.54 -27.70 -8.62
N TRP A 41 -9.91 -26.53 -8.16
CA TRP A 41 -10.23 -26.27 -6.76
C TRP A 41 -11.48 -27.09 -6.41
N ASN A 42 -11.30 -28.29 -5.92
CA ASN A 42 -12.38 -29.08 -5.34
C ASN A 42 -12.54 -28.63 -3.89
N ALA A 43 -13.50 -27.73 -3.68
CA ALA A 43 -13.69 -27.05 -2.43
C ALA A 43 -14.25 -27.95 -1.33
N ARG A 44 -13.38 -28.35 -0.42
CA ARG A 44 -13.71 -28.52 0.99
C ARG A 44 -12.91 -27.48 1.77
N ALA A 45 -13.36 -26.25 1.75
CA ALA A 45 -12.65 -25.15 2.39
C ALA A 45 -12.73 -25.28 3.92
N SER A 46 -11.58 -25.40 4.56
CA SER A 46 -11.40 -25.11 5.98
C SER A 46 -10.76 -23.75 6.09
N LEU A 47 -11.52 -22.76 6.55
CA LEU A 47 -10.98 -21.45 6.94
C LEU A 47 -10.49 -21.61 8.39
N ASN A 48 -9.21 -21.87 8.58
CA ASN A 48 -8.59 -21.76 9.89
C ASN A 48 -8.18 -20.29 10.09
N SER A 49 -9.10 -19.49 10.64
CA SER A 49 -8.74 -18.19 11.17
C SER A 49 -7.97 -18.41 12.48
N HIS A 50 -6.69 -18.07 12.53
CA HIS A 50 -5.96 -17.89 13.77
C HIS A 50 -6.40 -16.57 14.43
N MET A 51 -7.68 -16.44 14.74
CA MET A 51 -8.16 -15.48 15.72
C MET A 51 -8.41 -16.24 17.03
N SER A 52 -7.43 -16.25 17.89
CA SER A 52 -7.61 -16.67 19.27
C SER A 52 -8.40 -15.58 19.99
N LEU A 53 -9.72 -15.71 20.00
CA LEU A 53 -10.58 -14.94 20.90
C LEU A 53 -10.33 -15.47 22.33
N ARG A 54 -9.44 -14.85 23.06
CA ARG A 54 -9.40 -15.03 24.52
C ARG A 54 -10.53 -14.23 25.13
N SER A 55 -11.66 -14.89 25.36
CA SER A 55 -12.69 -14.41 26.28
C SER A 55 -12.18 -14.54 27.72
N ASN A 56 -11.73 -13.47 28.35
CA ASN A 56 -11.61 -13.38 29.78
C ASN A 56 -12.90 -12.75 30.33
N ALA A 57 -13.83 -13.63 30.72
CA ALA A 57 -14.92 -13.27 31.62
C ALA A 57 -14.52 -13.68 33.01
N SER A 58 -14.28 -12.72 33.91
CA SER A 58 -14.68 -12.76 35.33
C SER A 58 -14.02 -11.62 36.08
N GLY A 59 -14.84 -10.83 36.82
CA GLY A 59 -14.41 -9.92 37.86
C GLY A 59 -15.20 -8.61 37.86
N GLU A 60 -16.35 -8.61 38.54
CA GLU A 60 -17.07 -7.41 38.96
C GLU A 60 -16.17 -6.57 39.85
N ASP A 61 -16.02 -5.27 39.53
CA ASP A 61 -16.04 -4.23 40.58
C ASP A 61 -16.31 -2.86 39.91
N SER A 62 -17.35 -2.22 40.43
CA SER A 62 -17.91 -0.95 39.98
C SER A 62 -17.07 0.24 40.45
N ILE A 63 -16.36 0.89 39.53
CA ILE A 63 -15.96 2.30 39.64
C ILE A 63 -16.12 2.92 38.26
N SER A 64 -17.02 3.91 38.13
CA SER A 64 -17.23 4.65 36.91
C SER A 64 -15.95 5.44 36.53
N PRO A 65 -15.30 5.17 35.41
CA PRO A 65 -14.23 6.03 34.91
C PRO A 65 -14.82 7.21 34.14
N PRO A 66 -14.08 8.31 34.02
CA PRO A 66 -14.44 9.42 33.15
C PRO A 66 -14.52 8.94 31.69
N SER A 67 -15.40 9.59 30.90
CA SER A 67 -15.69 9.30 29.50
C SER A 67 -14.45 8.83 28.75
N ALA A 68 -14.44 7.53 28.41
CA ALA A 68 -13.39 6.94 27.58
C ALA A 68 -13.31 7.64 26.24
N PRO A 69 -12.11 7.92 25.71
CA PRO A 69 -11.94 8.33 24.33
C PRO A 69 -12.49 7.21 23.43
N HIS A 70 -13.19 7.61 22.39
CA HIS A 70 -13.76 6.71 21.39
C HIS A 70 -12.71 5.68 20.98
N THR A 71 -12.98 4.40 21.23
CA THR A 71 -12.14 3.32 20.70
C THR A 71 -12.22 3.33 19.19
N PRO A 72 -11.09 3.49 18.47
CA PRO A 72 -11.08 3.70 17.03
C PRO A 72 -11.30 2.43 16.21
N TYR A 73 -11.63 1.31 16.83
CA TYR A 73 -11.64 0.02 16.16
C TYR A 73 -13.06 -0.41 15.80
N GLY A 74 -13.28 -0.66 14.49
CA GLY A 74 -14.53 -1.16 13.94
C GLY A 74 -14.91 -2.50 14.58
N SER A 75 -16.22 -2.69 14.80
CA SER A 75 -16.75 -3.88 15.46
C SER A 75 -16.38 -5.16 14.71
N PRO A 76 -15.89 -6.21 15.38
CA PRO A 76 -15.55 -7.51 14.79
C PRO A 76 -16.70 -8.21 14.06
N GLY A 77 -17.93 -7.73 14.21
CA GLY A 77 -19.12 -8.37 13.66
C GLY A 77 -19.34 -8.20 12.15
N MET A 78 -18.68 -7.22 11.49
CA MET A 78 -18.85 -7.05 10.03
C MET A 78 -17.94 -7.98 9.21
N LEU A 79 -16.74 -8.29 9.69
CA LEU A 79 -15.84 -9.26 9.07
C LEU A 79 -16.47 -10.65 8.93
N SER A 80 -17.34 -11.05 9.88
CA SER A 80 -17.92 -12.39 9.90
C SER A 80 -18.84 -12.64 8.71
N THR A 81 -19.63 -11.66 8.26
CA THR A 81 -20.70 -11.90 7.28
C THR A 81 -20.15 -12.14 5.87
N SER A 82 -19.26 -11.29 5.35
CA SER A 82 -18.70 -11.44 4.00
C SER A 82 -17.80 -12.68 3.91
N PHE A 83 -17.05 -12.97 4.97
CA PHE A 83 -16.20 -14.15 5.03
C PHE A 83 -17.00 -15.43 5.18
N ASP A 84 -18.09 -15.44 5.95
CA ASP A 84 -19.01 -16.57 6.05
C ASP A 84 -19.70 -16.83 4.72
N LEU A 85 -20.17 -15.80 4.01
CA LEU A 85 -20.74 -15.95 2.68
C LEU A 85 -19.75 -16.53 1.67
N ALA A 86 -18.51 -16.05 1.65
CA ALA A 86 -17.45 -16.59 0.79
C ALA A 86 -17.14 -18.06 1.12
N ARG A 87 -17.05 -18.39 2.41
CA ARG A 87 -16.84 -19.76 2.89
C ARG A 87 -17.97 -20.68 2.49
N GLU A 88 -19.22 -20.28 2.72
CA GLU A 88 -20.39 -21.07 2.31
C GLU A 88 -20.43 -21.28 0.79
N GLY A 89 -20.06 -20.27 0.01
CA GLY A 89 -19.92 -20.36 -1.43
C GLY A 89 -18.90 -21.41 -1.85
N LEU A 90 -17.70 -21.39 -1.25
CA LEU A 90 -16.65 -22.39 -1.49
C LEU A 90 -17.13 -23.79 -1.12
N LEU A 91 -17.73 -23.98 0.05
CA LEU A 91 -18.29 -25.25 0.50
C LEU A 91 -19.41 -25.77 -0.42
N SER A 92 -20.15 -24.88 -1.09
CA SER A 92 -21.16 -25.24 -2.10
C SER A 92 -20.59 -25.57 -3.47
N GLY A 93 -19.24 -25.54 -3.64
CA GLY A 93 -18.55 -25.84 -4.89
C GLY A 93 -18.39 -24.64 -5.84
N LYS A 94 -18.57 -23.39 -5.36
CA LYS A 94 -18.26 -22.20 -6.15
C LYS A 94 -16.75 -22.02 -6.23
N ALA A 95 -16.16 -22.20 -7.41
CA ALA A 95 -14.72 -22.02 -7.61
C ALA A 95 -14.34 -20.53 -7.53
N PRO A 96 -13.16 -20.20 -6.91
CA PRO A 96 -12.58 -18.88 -6.99
C PRO A 96 -12.39 -18.42 -8.44
N GLN A 97 -12.75 -17.17 -8.73
CA GLN A 97 -12.64 -16.61 -10.08
C GLN A 97 -11.48 -15.62 -10.14
N LEU A 98 -10.44 -15.96 -10.92
CA LEU A 98 -9.32 -15.02 -11.14
C LEU A 98 -9.83 -13.74 -11.78
N SER A 99 -9.41 -12.58 -11.23
CA SER A 99 -9.73 -11.25 -11.79
C SER A 99 -9.19 -11.13 -13.22
N SER A 100 -9.80 -10.28 -14.03
CA SER A 100 -9.33 -10.01 -15.40
C SER A 100 -8.12 -9.08 -15.43
N GLY A 101 -7.98 -8.20 -14.43
CA GLY A 101 -6.94 -7.18 -14.32
C GLY A 101 -5.87 -7.49 -13.26
N GLY A 102 -4.89 -6.58 -13.16
CA GLY A 102 -3.81 -6.63 -12.19
C GLY A 102 -2.63 -7.51 -12.59
N ASN A 103 -1.54 -7.46 -11.81
CA ASN A 103 -0.28 -8.16 -12.07
C ASN A 103 -0.09 -9.43 -11.22
N GLY A 104 -0.93 -9.63 -10.21
CA GLY A 104 -0.91 -10.78 -9.27
C GLY A 104 -2.12 -11.68 -9.42
N GLY A 105 -2.17 -12.72 -8.58
CA GLY A 105 -3.37 -13.50 -8.34
C GLY A 105 -4.32 -12.73 -7.43
N ALA A 106 -5.50 -12.38 -7.94
CA ALA A 106 -6.61 -11.84 -7.15
C ALA A 106 -7.88 -12.60 -7.56
N TYR A 107 -8.54 -13.22 -6.60
CA TYR A 107 -9.66 -14.12 -6.85
C TYR A 107 -10.93 -13.62 -6.20
N PHE A 108 -11.99 -13.46 -7.00
CA PHE A 108 -13.32 -13.19 -6.50
C PHE A 108 -13.93 -14.48 -5.94
N LEU A 109 -14.30 -14.43 -4.66
CA LEU A 109 -15.03 -15.49 -3.97
C LEU A 109 -16.51 -15.14 -3.94
N LYS A 110 -17.34 -16.09 -4.36
CA LYS A 110 -18.79 -15.89 -4.46
C LYS A 110 -19.51 -16.59 -3.33
N GLY A 111 -20.57 -15.95 -2.81
CA GLY A 111 -21.53 -16.59 -1.92
C GLY A 111 -22.39 -17.64 -2.65
N VAL A 112 -23.20 -18.36 -1.89
CA VAL A 112 -24.14 -19.36 -2.47
C VAL A 112 -25.15 -18.73 -3.42
N ASP A 113 -25.49 -17.45 -3.23
CA ASP A 113 -26.36 -16.65 -4.10
C ASP A 113 -25.70 -16.25 -5.43
N GLY A 114 -24.39 -16.53 -5.59
CA GLY A 114 -23.61 -16.21 -6.77
C GLY A 114 -23.07 -14.78 -6.82
N LYS A 115 -23.38 -13.92 -5.83
CA LYS A 115 -22.78 -12.60 -5.72
C LYS A 115 -21.34 -12.71 -5.20
N THR A 116 -20.50 -11.77 -5.59
CA THR A 116 -19.15 -11.66 -5.04
C THR A 116 -19.23 -11.22 -3.58
N ALA A 117 -18.61 -11.97 -2.68
CA ALA A 117 -18.59 -11.70 -1.25
C ALA A 117 -17.23 -11.18 -0.78
N ALA A 118 -16.14 -11.67 -1.35
CA ALA A 118 -14.80 -11.30 -0.95
C ALA A 118 -13.80 -11.39 -2.11
N VAL A 119 -12.63 -10.77 -1.93
CA VAL A 119 -11.47 -10.87 -2.81
C VAL A 119 -10.34 -11.54 -2.03
N PHE A 120 -9.79 -12.63 -2.57
CA PHE A 120 -8.65 -13.33 -2.01
C PHE A 120 -7.39 -13.10 -2.84
N LYS A 121 -6.31 -12.68 -2.20
CA LYS A 121 -5.00 -12.43 -2.83
C LYS A 121 -3.95 -13.33 -2.17
N PRO A 122 -3.56 -14.47 -2.79
CA PRO A 122 -2.53 -15.35 -2.25
C PRO A 122 -1.15 -14.70 -2.26
N ALA A 123 -0.41 -14.81 -1.16
CA ALA A 123 0.93 -14.24 -1.03
C ALA A 123 1.95 -14.85 -2.02
N ASP A 124 1.80 -16.14 -2.35
CA ASP A 124 2.66 -16.84 -3.29
C ASP A 124 2.34 -16.57 -4.77
N GLU A 125 1.26 -15.82 -5.04
CA GLU A 125 0.82 -15.42 -6.37
C GLU A 125 0.95 -13.92 -6.64
N GLU A 126 1.54 -13.17 -5.74
CA GLU A 126 1.85 -11.76 -5.92
C GLU A 126 2.76 -11.53 -7.14
N PRO A 127 2.84 -10.29 -7.68
CA PRO A 127 3.85 -9.96 -8.68
C PRO A 127 5.25 -10.32 -8.18
N PHE A 128 6.00 -11.04 -9.02
CA PHE A 128 7.31 -11.61 -8.75
C PHE A 128 7.36 -12.80 -7.77
N ALA A 129 6.24 -13.21 -7.22
CA ALA A 129 6.14 -14.44 -6.45
C ALA A 129 6.24 -15.69 -7.35
N PRO A 130 6.64 -16.85 -6.79
CA PRO A 130 6.94 -18.07 -7.57
C PRO A 130 5.73 -18.62 -8.32
N ASN A 131 4.54 -18.51 -7.77
CA ASN A 131 3.30 -19.07 -8.31
C ASN A 131 2.42 -18.04 -9.03
N ASN A 132 2.98 -16.85 -9.37
CA ASN A 132 2.23 -15.82 -10.06
C ASN A 132 1.52 -16.36 -11.32
N PRO A 133 0.17 -16.28 -11.42
CA PRO A 133 -0.60 -16.90 -12.49
C PRO A 133 -0.49 -16.17 -13.82
N ARG A 134 0.01 -14.92 -13.81
CA ARG A 134 0.16 -14.07 -14.99
C ARG A 134 1.55 -14.12 -15.61
N GLY A 135 2.45 -14.96 -15.06
CA GLY A 135 3.80 -15.14 -15.56
C GLY A 135 4.80 -14.07 -15.11
N HIS A 136 4.39 -13.11 -14.31
CA HIS A 136 5.30 -12.10 -13.73
C HIS A 136 6.10 -12.70 -12.56
N ARG A 137 7.05 -13.60 -12.90
CA ARG A 137 7.92 -14.25 -11.93
C ARG A 137 9.31 -13.64 -11.99
N SER A 138 9.90 -13.34 -10.83
CA SER A 138 11.28 -12.91 -10.73
C SER A 138 12.15 -14.01 -10.15
N SER A 139 13.38 -14.13 -10.68
CA SER A 139 14.42 -14.99 -10.09
C SER A 139 15.35 -14.20 -9.16
N GLN A 140 15.14 -12.89 -8.98
CA GLN A 140 16.07 -12.01 -8.27
C GLN A 140 15.59 -11.76 -6.85
N ASN A 141 16.36 -12.28 -5.87
CA ASN A 141 16.43 -11.89 -4.44
C ASN A 141 15.13 -11.55 -3.68
N GLY A 142 13.95 -11.92 -4.19
CA GLY A 142 12.68 -11.67 -3.52
C GLY A 142 12.24 -10.20 -3.49
N GLU A 143 12.85 -9.30 -4.29
CA GLU A 143 12.36 -7.93 -4.44
C GLU A 143 10.97 -7.92 -5.08
N GLY A 144 10.10 -7.05 -4.59
CA GLY A 144 8.78 -6.81 -5.15
C GLY A 144 8.82 -5.93 -6.40
N MET A 145 7.67 -5.68 -7.01
CA MET A 145 7.56 -4.81 -8.18
C MET A 145 7.88 -3.34 -7.85
N ARG A 146 7.58 -2.90 -6.64
CA ARG A 146 7.94 -1.57 -6.13
C ARG A 146 9.19 -1.67 -5.26
N LYS A 147 10.08 -0.69 -5.37
CA LYS A 147 11.28 -0.63 -4.52
C LYS A 147 10.91 -0.51 -3.05
N GLY A 148 11.68 -1.17 -2.22
CA GLY A 148 11.37 -1.22 -0.81
C GLY A 148 10.25 -2.20 -0.45
N THR A 149 9.78 -3.03 -1.39
CA THR A 149 8.82 -4.10 -1.12
C THR A 149 9.41 -5.47 -1.46
N ARG A 150 8.81 -6.54 -0.97
CA ARG A 150 9.18 -7.91 -1.31
C ARG A 150 7.95 -8.69 -1.74
N ALA A 151 8.13 -9.59 -2.69
CA ALA A 151 7.12 -10.54 -3.08
C ALA A 151 6.80 -11.48 -1.90
N GLY A 152 5.50 -11.71 -1.68
CA GLY A 152 5.00 -12.50 -0.55
C GLY A 152 4.66 -11.70 0.71
N GLU A 153 4.95 -10.39 0.75
CA GLU A 153 4.61 -9.52 1.88
C GLU A 153 3.33 -8.70 1.65
N GLY A 154 2.78 -8.68 0.44
CA GLY A 154 1.64 -7.84 0.09
C GLY A 154 0.38 -8.20 0.88
N ALA A 155 0.12 -9.49 1.09
CA ALA A 155 -1.01 -9.93 1.91
C ALA A 155 -0.96 -9.36 3.34
N THR A 156 0.23 -9.36 3.97
CA THR A 156 0.44 -8.77 5.30
C THR A 156 0.22 -7.24 5.28
N ARG A 157 0.65 -6.56 4.22
CA ARG A 157 0.49 -5.10 4.04
C ARG A 157 -0.96 -4.69 3.83
N GLU A 158 -1.74 -5.50 3.11
CA GLU A 158 -3.19 -5.30 2.96
C GLU A 158 -3.92 -5.35 4.31
N VAL A 159 -3.58 -6.34 5.15
CA VAL A 159 -4.16 -6.45 6.49
C VAL A 159 -3.69 -5.33 7.39
N ALA A 160 -2.40 -4.99 7.35
CA ALA A 160 -1.87 -3.86 8.11
C ALA A 160 -2.56 -2.55 7.76
N ALA A 161 -2.82 -2.29 6.47
CA ALA A 161 -3.51 -1.08 6.03
C ALA A 161 -4.94 -0.99 6.59
N TYR A 162 -5.67 -2.11 6.61
CA TYR A 162 -7.00 -2.18 7.24
C TYR A 162 -6.95 -1.94 8.75
N LEU A 163 -6.04 -2.60 9.46
CA LEU A 163 -5.90 -2.44 10.91
C LEU A 163 -5.49 -1.02 11.30
N LEU A 164 -4.67 -0.37 10.48
CA LEU A 164 -4.20 0.98 10.70
C LEU A 164 -5.18 2.07 10.18
N ASP A 165 -6.25 1.70 9.50
CA ASP A 165 -7.35 2.60 9.15
C ASP A 165 -8.35 2.69 10.34
N HIS A 166 -7.94 3.36 11.39
CA HIS A 166 -8.63 3.43 12.67
C HIS A 166 -10.10 3.84 12.53
N GLY A 167 -10.99 2.94 12.93
CA GLY A 167 -12.44 3.19 12.87
C GLY A 167 -12.99 3.28 11.44
N GLY A 168 -12.22 2.84 10.42
CA GLY A 168 -12.60 2.96 9.02
C GLY A 168 -12.57 4.41 8.53
N PHE A 169 -11.65 5.22 9.04
CA PHE A 169 -11.53 6.65 8.74
C PHE A 169 -11.41 6.93 7.24
N ALA A 170 -10.54 6.18 6.54
CA ALA A 170 -10.37 6.27 5.09
C ALA A 170 -11.25 5.29 4.31
N GLY A 171 -11.90 4.35 5.00
CA GLY A 171 -12.83 3.40 4.41
C GLY A 171 -12.17 2.19 3.76
N VAL A 172 -11.01 1.75 4.25
CA VAL A 172 -10.38 0.50 3.79
C VAL A 172 -11.32 -0.67 4.06
N PRO A 173 -11.67 -1.49 3.04
CA PRO A 173 -12.55 -2.63 3.24
C PRO A 173 -11.97 -3.64 4.24
N ALA A 174 -12.83 -4.27 5.02
CA ALA A 174 -12.45 -5.25 6.01
C ALA A 174 -11.54 -6.33 5.41
N THR A 175 -10.37 -6.52 5.98
CA THR A 175 -9.32 -7.40 5.43
C THR A 175 -8.70 -8.24 6.55
N SER A 176 -8.50 -9.54 6.28
CA SER A 176 -7.89 -10.47 7.23
C SER A 176 -6.87 -11.37 6.55
N LEU A 177 -5.86 -11.81 7.30
CA LEU A 177 -4.93 -12.84 6.83
C LEU A 177 -5.57 -14.21 7.04
N VAL A 178 -5.66 -15.00 5.98
CA VAL A 178 -6.28 -16.32 6.01
C VAL A 178 -5.40 -17.36 5.32
N ASN A 179 -5.52 -18.61 5.75
CA ASN A 179 -4.99 -19.76 5.01
C ASN A 179 -6.17 -20.49 4.37
N LEU A 180 -6.26 -20.41 3.04
CA LEU A 180 -7.34 -21.03 2.27
C LEU A 180 -6.89 -22.38 1.74
N THR A 181 -7.50 -23.46 2.26
CA THR A 181 -7.22 -24.83 1.82
C THR A 181 -8.30 -25.35 0.87
N ASP A 182 -7.94 -26.22 -0.06
CA ASP A 182 -8.90 -26.94 -0.91
C ASP A 182 -9.52 -28.17 -0.23
N GLY A 183 -9.07 -28.48 1.00
CA GLY A 183 -9.55 -29.59 1.83
C GLY A 183 -8.94 -30.95 1.50
N ALA A 184 -7.87 -31.01 0.70
CA ALA A 184 -7.07 -32.23 0.54
C ALA A 184 -6.26 -32.48 1.83
N GLU A 185 -6.06 -33.77 2.18
CA GLU A 185 -5.37 -34.14 3.44
C GLU A 185 -3.88 -33.72 3.48
N GLU A 186 -3.27 -33.39 2.33
CA GLU A 186 -1.87 -32.96 2.19
C GLU A 186 -1.75 -31.50 1.72
N ASP A 187 -2.85 -30.71 1.72
CA ASP A 187 -2.82 -29.32 1.28
C ASP A 187 -2.50 -28.39 2.45
N ASP A 188 -1.30 -27.81 2.43
CA ASP A 188 -0.87 -26.78 3.38
C ASP A 188 -1.68 -25.48 3.24
N GLY A 189 -2.55 -25.39 2.24
CA GLY A 189 -3.34 -24.20 1.94
C GLY A 189 -2.54 -23.06 1.31
N LYS A 190 -3.26 -22.00 0.96
CA LYS A 190 -2.66 -20.76 0.45
C LYS A 190 -2.86 -19.63 1.46
N LEU A 191 -1.76 -19.16 2.03
CA LEU A 191 -1.78 -17.96 2.84
C LEU A 191 -2.02 -16.74 1.94
N GLY A 192 -2.92 -15.86 2.35
CA GLY A 192 -3.23 -14.65 1.59
C GLY A 192 -4.12 -13.68 2.37
N SER A 193 -4.34 -12.50 1.81
CA SER A 193 -5.33 -11.56 2.32
C SER A 193 -6.71 -11.88 1.75
N LEU A 194 -7.70 -11.88 2.62
CA LEU A 194 -9.12 -11.96 2.27
C LEU A 194 -9.76 -10.61 2.62
N GLN A 195 -10.24 -9.91 1.61
CA GLN A 195 -10.84 -8.59 1.73
C GLN A 195 -12.33 -8.65 1.38
N GLU A 196 -13.15 -7.96 2.15
CA GLU A 196 -14.57 -7.80 1.84
C GLU A 196 -14.74 -7.17 0.45
N TYR A 197 -15.65 -7.74 -0.35
CA TYR A 197 -16.01 -7.14 -1.62
C TYR A 197 -16.98 -5.99 -1.41
N VAL A 198 -16.61 -4.82 -1.89
CA VAL A 198 -17.43 -3.61 -1.80
C VAL A 198 -18.05 -3.33 -3.16
N GLU A 199 -19.38 -3.23 -3.19
CA GLU A 199 -20.07 -2.76 -4.39
C GLU A 199 -19.72 -1.28 -4.65
N ASN A 200 -19.27 -1.00 -5.85
CA ASN A 200 -18.86 0.32 -6.31
C ASN A 200 -19.57 0.67 -7.62
N THR A 201 -19.58 1.96 -7.96
CA THR A 201 -20.11 2.43 -9.23
C THR A 201 -19.07 2.30 -10.33
N ALA A 202 -17.83 2.69 -10.04
CA ALA A 202 -16.68 2.63 -10.94
C ALA A 202 -15.37 2.84 -10.16
N GLU A 203 -14.24 2.77 -10.85
CA GLU A 203 -12.93 3.18 -10.33
C GLU A 203 -12.70 4.69 -10.54
N ALA A 204 -11.89 5.32 -9.69
CA ALA A 204 -11.66 6.75 -9.77
C ALA A 204 -11.00 7.19 -11.10
N GLU A 205 -10.30 6.28 -11.79
CA GLU A 205 -9.72 6.56 -13.11
C GLU A 205 -10.76 6.88 -14.20
N GLU A 206 -12.03 6.50 -13.98
CA GLU A 206 -13.13 6.80 -14.90
C GLU A 206 -13.70 8.21 -14.72
N TYR A 207 -13.25 8.96 -13.70
CA TYR A 207 -13.76 10.27 -13.36
C TYR A 207 -12.69 11.37 -13.37
N GLY A 208 -13.13 12.60 -13.61
CA GLY A 208 -12.24 13.76 -13.41
C GLY A 208 -12.04 14.05 -11.92
N PRO A 209 -10.82 14.32 -11.44
CA PRO A 209 -10.54 14.53 -10.01
C PRO A 209 -11.42 15.60 -9.33
N SER A 210 -11.86 16.62 -10.07
CA SER A 210 -12.73 17.68 -9.53
C SER A 210 -14.12 17.19 -9.06
N MET A 211 -14.50 15.95 -9.41
CA MET A 211 -15.78 15.36 -8.99
C MET A 211 -15.72 14.75 -7.60
N PHE A 212 -14.52 14.52 -7.05
CA PHE A 212 -14.35 13.85 -5.77
C PHE A 212 -14.60 14.82 -4.61
N PRO A 213 -15.34 14.37 -3.56
CA PRO A 213 -15.51 15.17 -2.34
C PRO A 213 -14.15 15.41 -1.67
N THR A 214 -13.86 16.66 -1.30
CA THR A 214 -12.58 17.04 -0.69
C THR A 214 -12.27 16.22 0.55
N GLU A 215 -13.24 16.01 1.41
CA GLU A 215 -13.07 15.27 2.65
C GLU A 215 -12.69 13.81 2.40
N GLU A 216 -13.31 13.16 1.43
CA GLU A 216 -12.99 11.77 1.06
C GLU A 216 -11.57 11.65 0.51
N VAL A 217 -11.16 12.59 -0.34
CA VAL A 217 -9.77 12.65 -0.81
C VAL A 217 -8.82 12.83 0.38
N HIS A 218 -9.11 13.77 1.29
CA HIS A 218 -8.26 14.04 2.45
C HIS A 218 -8.09 12.80 3.35
N LYS A 219 -9.13 12.03 3.58
CA LYS A 219 -9.05 10.79 4.36
C LYS A 219 -8.08 9.79 3.74
N ILE A 220 -8.13 9.62 2.41
CA ILE A 220 -7.20 8.76 1.68
C ILE A 220 -5.77 9.31 1.75
N THR A 221 -5.58 10.64 1.62
CA THR A 221 -4.24 11.24 1.70
C THR A 221 -3.59 11.00 3.06
N VAL A 222 -4.35 11.08 4.16
CA VAL A 222 -3.85 10.79 5.51
C VAL A 222 -3.38 9.33 5.61
N LEU A 223 -4.17 8.39 5.14
CA LEU A 223 -3.81 6.97 5.14
C LEU A 223 -2.55 6.72 4.30
N ASP A 224 -2.55 7.17 3.04
CA ASP A 224 -1.45 6.91 2.10
C ASP A 224 -0.13 7.55 2.52
N ILE A 225 -0.15 8.80 3.03
CA ILE A 225 1.05 9.45 3.57
C ILE A 225 1.60 8.64 4.74
N ARG A 226 0.74 8.26 5.68
CA ARG A 226 1.14 7.54 6.88
C ARG A 226 1.71 6.16 6.57
N LEU A 227 1.13 5.44 5.61
CA LEU A 227 1.59 4.14 5.18
C LEU A 227 2.67 4.20 4.09
N ALA A 228 3.08 5.39 3.65
CA ALA A 228 4.02 5.59 2.54
C ALA A 228 3.66 4.74 1.32
N ASN A 229 2.41 4.79 0.87
CA ASN A 229 1.93 3.95 -0.22
C ASN A 229 2.74 4.23 -1.50
N THR A 230 3.26 3.18 -2.13
CA THR A 230 4.10 3.30 -3.33
C THR A 230 3.33 3.04 -4.63
N ASP A 231 2.01 2.79 -4.54
CA ASP A 231 1.20 2.45 -5.72
C ASP A 231 -0.22 3.05 -5.67
N ARG A 232 -0.40 4.22 -5.04
CA ARG A 232 -1.71 4.87 -5.05
C ARG A 232 -1.98 5.54 -6.38
N ASN A 233 -2.56 4.80 -7.29
CA ASN A 233 -3.12 5.28 -8.55
C ASN A 233 -4.66 5.32 -8.48
N ALA A 234 -5.33 5.98 -9.43
CA ALA A 234 -6.77 6.16 -9.42
C ALA A 234 -7.56 4.84 -9.59
N GLY A 235 -6.97 3.82 -10.24
CA GLY A 235 -7.57 2.47 -10.34
C GLY A 235 -7.62 1.74 -8.99
N ASN A 236 -6.83 2.18 -7.99
CA ASN A 236 -6.83 1.64 -6.63
C ASN A 236 -7.76 2.42 -5.67
N ILE A 237 -8.71 3.17 -6.22
CA ILE A 237 -9.76 3.89 -5.48
C ILE A 237 -11.10 3.59 -6.14
N LEU A 238 -12.00 2.95 -5.41
CA LEU A 238 -13.36 2.72 -5.87
C LEU A 238 -14.25 3.92 -5.53
N CYS A 239 -15.18 4.23 -6.42
CA CYS A 239 -16.15 5.31 -6.24
C CYS A 239 -17.55 4.74 -5.94
N ARG A 240 -18.25 5.35 -5.01
CA ARG A 240 -19.68 5.11 -4.79
C ARG A 240 -20.44 6.39 -5.07
N SER A 241 -21.46 6.28 -5.94
CA SER A 241 -22.33 7.38 -6.29
C SER A 241 -23.70 7.23 -5.63
N ASP A 242 -24.36 8.35 -5.39
CA ASP A 242 -25.79 8.39 -5.04
C ASP A 242 -26.70 8.14 -6.26
N GLU A 243 -28.02 8.23 -6.04
CA GLU A 243 -29.01 8.02 -7.08
C GLU A 243 -28.95 9.09 -8.21
N GLU A 244 -28.42 10.26 -7.91
CA GLU A 244 -28.20 11.36 -8.86
C GLU A 244 -26.89 11.23 -9.63
N GLY A 245 -26.07 10.21 -9.33
CA GLY A 245 -24.78 9.96 -9.95
C GLY A 245 -23.64 10.83 -9.41
N LYS A 246 -23.84 11.51 -8.29
CA LYS A 246 -22.80 12.27 -7.60
C LYS A 246 -21.95 11.31 -6.74
N ILE A 247 -20.63 11.42 -6.84
CA ILE A 247 -19.72 10.64 -6.00
C ILE A 247 -19.85 11.10 -4.55
N VAL A 248 -20.18 10.16 -3.66
CA VAL A 248 -20.40 10.40 -2.23
C VAL A 248 -19.37 9.72 -1.33
N ALA A 249 -18.65 8.72 -1.84
CA ALA A 249 -17.58 8.06 -1.10
C ALA A 249 -16.48 7.58 -2.04
N LEU A 250 -15.27 7.61 -1.51
CA LEU A 250 -14.07 7.01 -2.10
C LEU A 250 -13.57 5.88 -1.19
N ILE A 251 -13.24 4.73 -1.78
CA ILE A 251 -12.88 3.53 -1.04
C ILE A 251 -11.50 3.08 -1.52
N PRO A 252 -10.44 3.27 -0.73
CA PRO A 252 -9.10 2.86 -1.12
C PRO A 252 -8.95 1.34 -1.01
N ILE A 253 -8.39 0.74 -2.06
CA ILE A 253 -8.07 -0.69 -2.14
C ILE A 253 -6.62 -0.87 -2.57
N ASP A 254 -6.18 -2.13 -2.62
CA ASP A 254 -4.86 -2.55 -3.11
C ASP A 254 -3.68 -1.89 -2.37
N HIS A 255 -3.52 -2.24 -1.09
CA HIS A 255 -2.47 -1.75 -0.20
C HIS A 255 -1.24 -2.66 -0.13
N GLY A 256 -1.11 -3.63 -1.03
CA GLY A 256 0.00 -4.59 -1.04
C GLY A 256 1.38 -3.95 -1.17
N TYR A 257 1.45 -2.70 -1.60
CA TYR A 257 2.68 -1.91 -1.72
C TYR A 257 2.79 -0.75 -0.72
N ALA A 258 1.95 -0.72 0.31
CA ALA A 258 2.09 0.16 1.47
C ALA A 258 3.20 -0.32 2.42
N LEU A 259 3.61 0.51 3.36
CA LEU A 259 4.64 0.21 4.39
C LEU A 259 5.93 -0.38 3.78
N PRO A 260 6.55 0.27 2.80
CA PRO A 260 7.79 -0.21 2.20
C PRO A 260 8.94 -0.20 3.20
N HIS A 261 10.04 -0.88 2.87
CA HIS A 261 11.28 -0.86 3.66
C HIS A 261 12.09 0.42 3.48
N THR A 262 11.78 1.20 2.43
CA THR A 262 12.45 2.47 2.08
C THR A 262 11.42 3.42 1.47
N LEU A 263 11.75 4.70 1.39
CA LEU A 263 10.87 5.74 0.82
C LEU A 263 11.12 6.00 -0.67
N GLU A 264 11.82 5.09 -1.38
CA GLU A 264 12.30 5.35 -2.75
C GLU A 264 11.20 5.55 -3.79
N ASP A 265 10.15 4.76 -3.71
CA ASP A 265 9.09 4.70 -4.73
C ASP A 265 7.75 5.28 -4.22
N VAL A 266 7.75 6.06 -3.13
CA VAL A 266 6.51 6.70 -2.65
C VAL A 266 5.93 7.56 -3.77
N CYS A 267 4.67 7.31 -4.09
CA CYS A 267 3.98 7.95 -5.21
C CYS A 267 2.48 8.00 -4.95
N PHE A 268 1.91 9.18 -5.13
CA PHE A 268 0.48 9.41 -4.91
C PHE A 268 -0.11 10.15 -6.09
N GLU A 269 -1.02 9.55 -6.86
CA GLU A 269 -1.68 10.23 -7.98
C GLU A 269 -2.51 11.43 -7.50
N TRP A 270 -3.14 11.33 -6.32
CA TRP A 270 -3.91 12.42 -5.73
C TRP A 270 -3.07 13.66 -5.36
N GLU A 271 -1.73 13.58 -5.37
CA GLU A 271 -0.83 14.73 -5.17
C GLU A 271 -1.17 15.89 -6.12
N PHE A 272 -1.64 15.54 -7.33
CA PHE A 272 -1.99 16.50 -8.38
C PHE A 272 -3.49 16.81 -8.45
N TRP A 273 -4.30 16.28 -7.53
CA TRP A 273 -5.72 16.58 -7.48
C TRP A 273 -5.98 17.91 -6.78
N PRO A 274 -6.98 18.72 -7.22
CA PRO A 274 -7.22 20.03 -6.64
C PRO A 274 -7.52 19.97 -5.14
N GLN A 275 -8.10 18.89 -4.66
CA GLN A 275 -8.41 18.70 -3.24
C GLN A 275 -7.15 18.59 -2.38
N ALA A 276 -6.06 18.03 -2.90
CA ALA A 276 -4.81 17.89 -2.15
C ALA A 276 -4.14 19.24 -1.80
N SER A 277 -4.48 20.30 -2.52
CA SER A 277 -4.02 21.66 -2.25
C SER A 277 -4.92 22.44 -1.27
N ILE A 278 -6.03 21.84 -0.82
CA ILE A 278 -6.93 22.43 0.17
C ILE A 278 -6.44 22.05 1.57
N PRO A 279 -6.40 23.00 2.54
CA PRO A 279 -6.06 22.67 3.93
C PRO A 279 -7.02 21.66 4.54
N TYR A 280 -6.50 20.77 5.39
CA TYR A 280 -7.32 19.82 6.13
C TYR A 280 -8.35 20.52 7.03
N SER A 281 -9.54 19.92 7.15
CA SER A 281 -10.56 20.36 8.12
C SER A 281 -10.07 20.14 9.56
N ASP A 282 -10.73 20.80 10.52
CA ASP A 282 -10.36 20.67 11.93
C ASP A 282 -10.61 19.25 12.45
N GLU A 283 -11.64 18.56 11.95
CA GLU A 283 -11.94 17.16 12.28
C GLU A 283 -10.82 16.23 11.83
N ILE A 284 -10.29 16.42 10.61
CA ILE A 284 -9.17 15.64 10.09
C ILE A 284 -7.89 15.97 10.85
N LYS A 285 -7.65 17.23 11.19
CA LYS A 285 -6.50 17.65 12.03
C LYS A 285 -6.56 17.01 13.42
N GLU A 286 -7.74 16.95 14.03
CA GLU A 286 -7.96 16.27 15.32
C GLU A 286 -7.61 14.80 15.21
N TYR A 287 -8.15 14.09 14.20
CA TYR A 287 -7.79 12.70 13.92
C TYR A 287 -6.27 12.51 13.76
N ILE A 288 -5.61 13.33 12.95
CA ILE A 288 -4.16 13.25 12.74
C ILE A 288 -3.41 13.47 14.06
N SER A 289 -3.90 14.36 14.93
CA SER A 289 -3.25 14.64 16.21
C SER A 289 -3.21 13.45 17.17
N MET A 290 -4.19 12.54 17.06
CA MET A 290 -4.32 11.33 17.90
C MET A 290 -3.47 10.16 17.40
N LEU A 291 -2.96 10.18 16.17
CA LEU A 291 -2.17 9.08 15.62
C LEU A 291 -0.87 8.88 16.40
N ASP A 292 -0.54 7.63 16.71
CA ASP A 292 0.72 7.24 17.33
C ASP A 292 1.26 5.97 16.66
N ALA A 293 2.45 6.06 16.08
CA ALA A 293 3.04 4.97 15.32
C ALA A 293 3.53 3.81 16.21
N ASP A 294 3.92 4.07 17.45
CA ASP A 294 4.36 3.00 18.36
C ASP A 294 3.15 2.21 18.91
N GLU A 295 2.05 2.88 19.23
CA GLU A 295 0.78 2.24 19.55
C GLU A 295 0.25 1.41 18.37
N ASP A 296 0.38 1.92 17.14
CA ASP A 296 0.01 1.23 15.91
C ASP A 296 0.82 -0.04 15.67
N ILE A 297 2.13 0.03 15.88
CA ILE A 297 3.02 -1.12 15.73
C ILE A 297 2.68 -2.21 16.76
N GLU A 298 2.41 -1.82 18.00
CA GLU A 298 1.99 -2.78 19.02
C GLU A 298 0.63 -3.39 18.70
N TYR A 299 -0.32 -2.58 18.23
CA TYR A 299 -1.63 -3.06 17.79
C TYR A 299 -1.53 -4.06 16.62
N LEU A 300 -0.63 -3.84 15.66
CA LEU A 300 -0.35 -4.83 14.61
C LEU A 300 0.17 -6.14 15.19
N ARG A 301 1.11 -6.10 16.15
CA ARG A 301 1.65 -7.28 16.81
C ARG A 301 0.59 -8.04 17.61
N GLU A 302 -0.29 -7.34 18.31
CA GLU A 302 -1.43 -7.94 19.02
C GLU A 302 -2.41 -8.66 18.09
N ASN A 303 -2.41 -8.30 16.78
CA ASN A 303 -3.20 -8.95 15.74
C ASN A 303 -2.38 -9.91 14.86
N ASP A 304 -1.25 -10.41 15.34
CA ASP A 304 -0.36 -11.34 14.65
C ASP A 304 0.20 -10.81 13.32
N ILE A 305 0.29 -9.50 13.18
CA ILE A 305 0.89 -8.82 12.02
C ILE A 305 2.27 -8.28 12.41
N GLU A 306 3.32 -8.94 11.93
CA GLU A 306 4.69 -8.51 12.14
C GLU A 306 5.22 -7.75 10.92
N LEU A 307 5.61 -6.50 11.14
CA LEU A 307 6.34 -5.70 10.16
C LEU A 307 7.84 -5.84 10.40
N LYS A 308 8.63 -5.66 9.34
CA LYS A 308 10.08 -5.50 9.51
C LYS A 308 10.40 -4.16 10.17
N SER A 309 11.46 -4.11 10.97
CA SER A 309 11.92 -2.89 11.66
C SER A 309 12.05 -1.69 10.71
N SER A 310 12.46 -1.92 9.45
CA SER A 310 12.53 -0.86 8.44
C SER A 310 11.16 -0.30 8.02
N SER A 311 10.12 -1.15 7.93
CA SER A 311 8.75 -0.70 7.66
C SER A 311 8.13 -0.02 8.88
N GLU A 312 8.40 -0.50 10.10
CA GLU A 312 8.01 0.18 11.33
C GLU A 312 8.62 1.60 11.40
N ARG A 313 9.89 1.74 11.01
CA ARG A 313 10.57 3.04 10.93
C ARG A 313 9.92 3.96 9.89
N VAL A 314 9.53 3.43 8.73
CA VAL A 314 8.79 4.19 7.72
C VAL A 314 7.47 4.70 8.30
N LEU A 315 6.72 3.87 9.03
CA LEU A 315 5.47 4.26 9.69
C LEU A 315 5.71 5.41 10.70
N ARG A 316 6.75 5.31 11.55
CA ARG A 316 7.12 6.38 12.51
C ARG A 316 7.48 7.68 11.79
N VAL A 317 8.36 7.61 10.79
CA VAL A 317 8.79 8.77 9.99
C VAL A 317 7.60 9.47 9.34
N CYS A 318 6.72 8.72 8.69
CA CYS A 318 5.58 9.29 7.97
C CYS A 318 4.49 9.81 8.91
N THR A 319 4.26 9.15 10.06
CA THR A 319 3.32 9.63 11.08
C THR A 319 3.82 10.94 11.71
N VAL A 320 5.11 11.03 12.06
CA VAL A 320 5.71 12.26 12.60
C VAL A 320 5.67 13.39 11.56
N LEU A 321 6.03 13.11 10.31
CA LEU A 321 5.95 14.08 9.22
C LEU A 321 4.53 14.64 9.08
N LEU A 322 3.53 13.77 8.98
CA LEU A 322 2.13 14.16 8.83
C LEU A 322 1.69 15.06 9.99
N LYS A 323 1.95 14.66 11.23
CA LYS A 323 1.57 15.42 12.44
C LYS A 323 2.24 16.80 12.48
N GLU A 324 3.54 16.87 12.25
CA GLU A 324 4.29 18.13 12.37
C GLU A 324 4.02 19.08 11.20
N ALA A 325 3.79 18.56 9.99
CA ALA A 325 3.42 19.35 8.83
C ALA A 325 2.00 19.94 8.96
N VAL A 326 1.03 19.12 9.40
CA VAL A 326 -0.36 19.58 9.58
C VAL A 326 -0.50 20.62 10.69
N LYS A 327 0.28 20.53 11.77
CA LYS A 327 0.37 21.61 12.80
C LYS A 327 0.81 22.96 12.21
N ARG A 328 1.58 22.94 11.13
CA ARG A 328 2.04 24.13 10.37
C ARG A 328 1.12 24.49 9.21
N ASN A 329 -0.07 23.86 9.14
CA ASN A 329 -1.07 24.04 8.08
C ASN A 329 -0.60 23.67 6.66
N PHE A 330 0.36 22.78 6.52
CA PHE A 330 0.69 22.21 5.21
C PHE A 330 -0.45 21.35 4.68
N THR A 331 -0.66 21.42 3.37
CA THR A 331 -1.66 20.64 2.65
C THR A 331 -1.14 19.23 2.33
N ALA A 332 -2.04 18.34 1.91
CA ALA A 332 -1.65 17.00 1.46
C ALA A 332 -0.61 17.07 0.32
N ALA A 333 -0.82 17.96 -0.67
CA ALA A 333 0.11 18.13 -1.78
C ALA A 333 1.50 18.59 -1.31
N ASN A 334 1.59 19.50 -0.34
CA ASN A 334 2.88 19.92 0.22
C ASN A 334 3.61 18.72 0.86
N ILE A 335 2.91 17.92 1.65
CA ILE A 335 3.49 16.75 2.33
C ILE A 335 3.92 15.67 1.32
N ALA A 336 3.08 15.42 0.32
CA ALA A 336 3.40 14.48 -0.75
C ALA A 336 4.67 14.89 -1.51
N SER A 337 4.82 16.19 -1.84
CA SER A 337 6.00 16.69 -2.56
C SER A 337 7.31 16.56 -1.76
N MET A 338 7.25 16.52 -0.41
CA MET A 338 8.40 16.25 0.45
C MET A 338 8.81 14.77 0.44
N LEU A 339 7.81 13.85 0.27
CA LEU A 339 8.00 12.40 0.25
C LEU A 339 8.36 11.89 -1.14
N SER A 340 7.75 12.44 -2.18
CA SER A 340 7.90 12.00 -3.56
C SER A 340 9.26 12.41 -4.13
N ARG A 341 9.92 11.51 -4.87
CA ARG A 341 11.14 11.83 -5.61
C ARG A 341 10.78 12.61 -6.89
N LYS A 342 11.24 13.85 -7.01
CA LYS A 342 11.10 14.66 -8.25
C LYS A 342 11.83 14.03 -9.45
N MET A 343 12.87 13.23 -9.19
CA MET A 343 13.64 12.46 -10.18
C MET A 343 14.00 11.10 -9.59
N PRO A 344 13.94 9.99 -10.37
CA PRO A 344 14.17 8.64 -9.85
C PRO A 344 15.54 8.44 -9.16
N ASN A 345 16.55 9.19 -9.56
CA ASN A 345 17.92 9.10 -9.02
C ASN A 345 18.24 10.15 -7.95
N ARG A 346 17.27 10.96 -7.54
CA ARG A 346 17.45 11.98 -6.50
C ARG A 346 16.55 11.66 -5.32
N LYS A 347 17.15 11.57 -4.15
CA LYS A 347 16.41 11.38 -2.89
C LYS A 347 15.42 12.50 -2.67
N SER A 348 14.24 12.17 -2.16
CA SER A 348 13.26 13.14 -1.66
C SER A 348 13.83 13.90 -0.46
N ASP A 349 13.15 14.95 -0.03
CA ASP A 349 13.65 15.73 1.09
C ASP A 349 13.55 14.94 2.39
N ILE A 350 12.51 14.16 2.58
CA ILE A 350 12.36 13.28 3.75
C ILE A 350 13.41 12.17 3.75
N GLU A 351 13.76 11.60 2.60
CA GLU A 351 14.85 10.63 2.51
C GLU A 351 16.22 11.24 2.91
N LYS A 352 16.46 12.51 2.56
CA LYS A 352 17.70 13.21 2.95
C LYS A 352 17.75 13.46 4.46
N ILE A 353 16.63 13.92 5.04
CA ILE A 353 16.50 14.17 6.48
C ILE A 353 16.69 12.85 7.26
N ALA A 354 16.02 11.80 6.83
CA ALA A 354 16.13 10.48 7.45
C ALA A 354 17.56 9.91 7.34
N ALA A 355 18.22 10.09 6.19
CA ALA A 355 19.62 9.69 6.01
C ALA A 355 20.58 10.42 6.98
N GLN A 356 20.36 11.72 7.14
CA GLN A 356 21.15 12.55 8.06
C GLN A 356 20.90 12.13 9.51
N ALA A 357 19.64 11.92 9.90
CA ALA A 357 19.27 11.47 11.24
C ALA A 357 19.92 10.12 11.58
N ALA A 358 19.85 9.16 10.67
CA ALA A 358 20.45 7.84 10.84
C ALA A 358 21.98 7.91 10.98
N SER A 359 22.64 8.70 10.13
CA SER A 359 24.09 8.92 10.21
C SER A 359 24.51 9.50 11.56
N THR A 360 23.73 10.48 12.08
CA THR A 360 24.00 11.10 13.37
C THR A 360 23.78 10.10 14.51
N ALA A 361 22.69 9.37 14.51
CA ALA A 361 22.37 8.37 15.54
C ALA A 361 23.43 7.28 15.66
N VAL A 362 23.95 6.80 14.52
CA VAL A 362 25.04 5.81 14.47
C VAL A 362 26.34 6.41 15.00
N ALA A 363 26.66 7.65 14.62
CA ALA A 363 27.89 8.33 15.07
C ALA A 363 27.89 8.55 16.59
N GLU A 364 26.78 8.98 17.17
CA GLU A 364 26.60 9.15 18.61
C GLU A 364 26.77 7.83 19.35
N GLY A 365 26.15 6.74 18.87
CA GLY A 365 26.28 5.43 19.47
C GLY A 365 27.70 4.84 19.41
N ARG A 366 28.47 5.17 18.36
CA ARG A 366 29.89 4.78 18.26
C ARG A 366 30.77 5.60 19.20
N SER A 367 30.52 6.90 19.31
CA SER A 367 31.27 7.79 20.21
C SER A 367 31.15 7.36 21.69
N GLU A 368 29.92 7.01 22.12
CA GLU A 368 29.67 6.53 23.49
C GLU A 368 30.37 5.19 23.78
N ARG A 369 30.55 4.35 22.77
CA ARG A 369 31.27 3.07 22.88
C ARG A 369 32.79 3.19 22.68
N GLY A 370 33.30 4.41 22.49
CA GLY A 370 34.72 4.67 22.27
C GLY A 370 35.27 4.14 20.91
N LEU A 371 34.37 3.90 19.95
CA LEU A 371 34.73 3.42 18.62
C LEU A 371 35.01 4.58 17.67
N LEU A 372 36.09 4.46 16.87
CA LEU A 372 36.41 5.46 15.85
C LEU A 372 35.27 5.57 14.81
N VAL A 373 34.89 6.81 14.54
CA VAL A 373 33.87 7.12 13.51
C VAL A 373 34.53 6.98 12.13
N HIS A 374 34.33 5.84 11.46
CA HIS A 374 34.61 5.74 10.04
C HIS A 374 33.41 6.34 9.26
N LYS A 375 33.70 7.07 8.16
CA LYS A 375 32.66 7.61 7.27
C LYS A 375 31.63 6.53 6.92
N SER A 376 30.36 6.87 7.06
CA SER A 376 29.27 6.01 6.62
C SER A 376 29.40 5.69 5.12
N PRO A 377 29.05 4.48 4.68
CA PRO A 377 29.05 4.12 3.27
C PRO A 377 28.10 5.04 2.50
N GLU A 378 28.55 5.56 1.37
CA GLU A 378 27.82 6.51 0.51
C GLU A 378 26.58 5.90 -0.18
N ASN A 379 26.35 4.60 -0.04
CA ASN A 379 25.29 3.87 -0.72
C ASN A 379 24.29 3.25 0.28
N GLY A 380 23.14 3.88 0.41
CA GLY A 380 21.80 3.26 0.63
C GLY A 380 21.55 2.35 1.84
N SER A 381 22.57 1.90 2.56
CA SER A 381 22.43 0.84 3.58
C SER A 381 22.14 1.34 5.00
N PHE A 382 22.08 2.65 5.23
CA PHE A 382 21.91 3.18 6.59
C PHE A 382 20.57 2.81 7.24
N TRP A 383 19.53 2.53 6.45
CA TRP A 383 18.27 1.99 6.95
C TRP A 383 18.44 0.62 7.62
N ASN A 384 19.41 -0.16 7.14
CA ASN A 384 19.74 -1.47 7.68
C ASN A 384 20.73 -1.37 8.86
N ASP A 385 21.55 -0.31 8.91
CA ASP A 385 22.56 -0.11 9.97
C ASP A 385 21.94 0.22 11.34
N LEU A 386 20.66 0.65 11.37
CA LEU A 386 19.89 0.89 12.59
C LEU A 386 19.12 -0.37 13.03
N ALA A 387 18.96 -1.34 12.14
CA ALA A 387 18.21 -2.56 12.43
C ALA A 387 18.86 -3.29 13.62
N ASP A 388 18.02 -3.68 14.58
CA ASP A 388 18.35 -4.48 15.76
C ASP A 388 19.04 -3.75 16.96
N ASP A 389 19.20 -2.41 16.92
CA ASP A 389 19.63 -1.64 18.09
C ASP A 389 18.52 -0.66 18.57
N PRO A 390 17.70 -1.02 19.57
CA PRO A 390 16.62 -0.16 20.07
C PRO A 390 17.10 1.22 20.56
N ILE A 391 18.38 1.34 20.97
CA ILE A 391 18.94 2.62 21.40
C ILE A 391 19.24 3.47 20.17
N ALA A 392 19.75 2.87 19.09
CA ALA A 392 19.99 3.57 17.83
C ALA A 392 18.66 4.04 17.20
N GLU A 393 17.61 3.23 17.29
CA GLU A 393 16.25 3.64 16.83
C GLU A 393 15.76 4.87 17.59
N LYS A 394 15.78 4.88 18.90
CA LYS A 394 15.36 6.04 19.70
C LYS A 394 16.17 7.30 19.41
N ARG A 395 17.48 7.16 19.15
CA ARG A 395 18.32 8.28 18.72
C ARG A 395 17.92 8.76 17.33
N PHE A 396 17.67 7.84 16.44
CA PHE A 396 17.20 8.16 15.09
C PHE A 396 15.90 8.98 15.14
N ASP A 397 14.88 8.53 15.87
CA ASP A 397 13.59 9.20 15.99
C ASP A 397 13.76 10.63 16.54
N ALA A 398 14.59 10.80 17.59
CA ALA A 398 14.89 12.11 18.16
C ALA A 398 15.61 13.04 17.19
N GLN A 399 16.61 12.52 16.45
CA GLN A 399 17.34 13.30 15.46
C GLN A 399 16.49 13.61 14.23
N PHE A 400 15.68 12.66 13.78
CA PHE A 400 14.75 12.87 12.67
C PHE A 400 13.76 13.98 12.99
N LYS A 401 13.09 13.90 14.15
CA LYS A 401 12.14 14.95 14.56
C LYS A 401 12.80 16.31 14.62
N LYS A 402 13.99 16.42 15.21
CA LYS A 402 14.72 17.70 15.30
C LYS A 402 15.06 18.29 13.91
N LEU A 403 15.54 17.45 13.00
CA LEU A 403 15.90 17.89 11.64
C LEU A 403 14.65 18.24 10.83
N LEU A 404 13.57 17.46 11.01
CA LEU A 404 12.28 17.71 10.38
C LEU A 404 11.69 19.06 10.82
N ASP A 405 11.70 19.38 12.13
CA ASP A 405 11.19 20.65 12.63
C ASP A 405 11.94 21.83 11.99
N VAL A 406 13.27 21.78 11.92
CA VAL A 406 14.07 22.81 11.24
C VAL A 406 13.73 22.93 9.76
N TYR A 407 13.54 21.78 9.08
CA TYR A 407 13.18 21.78 7.66
C TYR A 407 11.79 22.40 7.44
N LEU A 408 10.79 21.95 8.19
CA LEU A 408 9.41 22.43 8.04
C LEU A 408 9.27 23.92 8.37
N ASP A 409 10.04 24.43 9.35
CA ASP A 409 10.03 25.87 9.69
C ASP A 409 10.65 26.75 8.60
N SER A 410 11.47 26.17 7.72
CA SER A 410 12.11 26.85 6.58
C SER A 410 11.51 26.51 5.21
N TYR A 411 10.53 25.60 5.17
CA TYR A 411 9.95 25.12 3.92
C TYR A 411 9.02 26.18 3.31
N GLU A 412 9.32 26.56 2.09
CA GLU A 412 8.45 27.39 1.25
C GLU A 412 7.83 26.50 0.16
N PRO A 413 6.50 26.31 0.16
CA PRO A 413 5.84 25.55 -0.91
C PRO A 413 6.16 26.17 -2.28
N GLU A 414 6.45 25.31 -3.26
CA GLU A 414 6.56 25.77 -4.67
C GLU A 414 5.17 26.27 -5.11
N GLU A 415 5.09 27.50 -5.67
CA GLU A 415 3.86 28.14 -6.17
C GLU A 415 3.27 27.42 -7.39
#